data_beaba7649c3332365c6a0b123ebc026c
#
_entry.id   beaba7649c3332365c6a0b123ebc026c
#
_cell.length_a   1.000
_cell.length_b   1.000
_cell.length_c   1.000
_cell.angle_alpha   90.00
_cell.angle_beta   90.00
_cell.angle_gamma   90.00
#
_symmetry.space_group_name_H-M   'P 1'
#
loop_
_entity.id
_entity.type
_entity.pdbx_description
1 polymer ?
#
loop_
_entity_poly.entity_id
_entity_poly.type
_entity_poly.pdbx_seq_one_letter_code
_entity_poly.pdbx_strand_id
1 'polypeptide(L)'
;DLVCTNVGDRNVLEKMVECGYKLGGEQSGHMIFTDYATTGDGQLSALQFLQILALSVKSASVLTADCPQYPQVLLNVVVSHDRGVKEAIMASDALKTAVADEEKFLRGEGRILVRPSGTEALIRVMVEAKTESVAQLVAERLVKVIRSV
;
A
#
# COMPACT_ATOMS: atom_id res chain seq x y z
N ASP A 1 -6.40 12.29 -12.29
CA ASP A 1 -5.02 11.85 -12.07
C ASP A 1 -4.88 11.34 -10.64
N LEU A 2 -4.18 10.23 -10.44
CA LEU A 2 -3.84 9.66 -9.13
C LEU A 2 -2.39 9.99 -8.79
N VAL A 3 -2.17 10.56 -7.62
CA VAL A 3 -0.81 10.82 -7.11
C VAL A 3 -0.54 9.90 -5.93
N CYS A 4 0.51 9.09 -6.02
CA CYS A 4 0.94 8.20 -4.95
C CYS A 4 2.05 8.84 -4.12
N THR A 5 2.02 8.58 -2.81
CA THR A 5 3.04 9.04 -1.85
C THR A 5 3.70 7.84 -1.16
N ASN A 6 4.69 8.12 -0.33
CA ASN A 6 5.16 7.11 0.64
C ASN A 6 4.03 6.74 1.61
N VAL A 7 4.08 5.54 2.17
CA VAL A 7 3.09 5.05 3.15
C VAL A 7 3.10 5.91 4.41
N GLY A 8 1.91 6.24 4.88
CA GLY A 8 1.66 7.03 6.08
C GLY A 8 0.77 8.24 5.78
N ASP A 9 -0.27 8.42 6.58
CA ASP A 9 -1.26 9.49 6.47
C ASP A 9 -0.64 10.90 6.44
N ARG A 10 0.46 11.07 7.17
CA ARG A 10 1.25 12.31 7.16
C ARG A 10 1.79 12.63 5.77
N ASN A 11 2.35 11.63 5.05
CA ASN A 11 2.89 11.83 3.70
C ASN A 11 1.77 12.20 2.72
N VAL A 12 0.59 11.59 2.90
CA VAL A 12 -0.61 11.93 2.10
C VAL A 12 -1.02 13.37 2.35
N LEU A 13 -1.17 13.78 3.63
CA LEU A 13 -1.57 15.13 3.99
C LEU A 13 -0.56 16.19 3.50
N GLU A 14 0.73 15.96 3.70
CA GLU A 14 1.80 16.87 3.24
C GLU A 14 1.67 17.10 1.72
N LYS A 15 1.47 16.02 0.94
CA LYS A 15 1.29 16.13 -0.52
C LYS A 15 -0.01 16.82 -0.91
N MET A 16 -1.10 16.58 -0.17
CA MET A 16 -2.37 17.27 -0.40
C MET A 16 -2.24 18.78 -0.18
N VAL A 17 -1.57 19.18 0.89
CA VAL A 17 -1.34 20.62 1.21
C VAL A 17 -0.43 21.26 0.15
N GLU A 18 0.67 20.61 -0.21
CA GLU A 18 1.62 21.09 -1.23
C GLU A 18 0.92 21.37 -2.58
N CYS A 19 0.05 20.47 -3.00
CA CYS A 19 -0.59 20.51 -4.32
C CYS A 19 -2.02 21.06 -4.31
N GLY A 20 -2.58 21.39 -3.15
CA GLY A 20 -3.97 21.89 -3.02
C GLY A 20 -5.03 20.79 -3.27
N TYR A 21 -4.68 19.51 -3.08
CA TYR A 21 -5.61 18.40 -3.28
C TYR A 21 -6.66 18.35 -2.17
N LYS A 22 -7.90 18.00 -2.54
CA LYS A 22 -9.06 18.03 -1.64
C LYS A 22 -9.38 16.66 -1.03
N LEU A 23 -8.98 15.56 -1.70
CA LEU A 23 -9.25 14.20 -1.29
C LEU A 23 -7.95 13.42 -1.30
N GLY A 24 -7.66 12.73 -0.22
CA GLY A 24 -6.57 11.79 -0.09
C GLY A 24 -6.94 10.66 0.86
N GLY A 25 -6.14 9.61 0.87
CA GLY A 25 -6.40 8.49 1.78
C GLY A 25 -5.42 7.37 1.63
N GLU A 26 -5.58 6.37 2.47
CA GLU A 26 -4.80 5.15 2.49
C GLU A 26 -5.70 3.92 2.34
N GLN A 27 -5.14 2.83 1.89
CA GLN A 27 -5.85 1.54 1.79
C GLN A 27 -6.41 1.06 3.15
N SER A 28 -5.85 1.52 4.27
CA SER A 28 -6.36 1.27 5.62
C SER A 28 -7.77 1.81 5.88
N GLY A 29 -8.31 2.62 4.96
CA GLY A 29 -9.59 3.31 5.11
C GLY A 29 -9.47 4.70 5.76
N HIS A 30 -8.27 5.17 5.99
CA HIS A 30 -8.02 6.52 6.48
C HIS A 30 -8.21 7.53 5.34
N MET A 31 -9.31 8.29 5.37
CA MET A 31 -9.66 9.26 4.33
C MET A 31 -9.54 10.68 4.87
N ILE A 32 -8.95 11.58 4.09
CA ILE A 32 -8.75 13.00 4.40
C ILE A 32 -9.52 13.84 3.38
N PHE A 33 -10.35 14.75 3.89
CA PHE A 33 -11.10 15.75 3.10
C PHE A 33 -10.68 17.15 3.56
N THR A 34 -9.71 17.76 2.88
CA THR A 34 -9.09 19.02 3.33
C THR A 34 -10.05 20.22 3.39
N ASP A 35 -11.20 20.14 2.73
CA ASP A 35 -12.24 21.16 2.87
C ASP A 35 -12.95 21.13 4.23
N TYR A 36 -12.79 20.05 5.00
CA TYR A 36 -13.43 19.86 6.30
C TYR A 36 -12.42 19.68 7.44
N ALA A 37 -11.35 18.91 7.21
CA ALA A 37 -10.36 18.61 8.25
C ALA A 37 -8.98 18.30 7.64
N THR A 38 -7.94 18.49 8.44
CA THR A 38 -6.54 18.16 8.09
C THR A 38 -6.11 16.80 8.62
N THR A 39 -7.05 15.95 8.97
CA THR A 39 -6.80 14.59 9.45
C THR A 39 -7.89 13.66 8.94
N GLY A 40 -7.64 12.37 8.92
CA GLY A 40 -8.66 11.38 8.63
C GLY A 40 -9.73 11.34 9.72
N ASP A 41 -10.98 11.29 9.30
CA ASP A 41 -12.15 11.20 10.18
C ASP A 41 -13.12 10.17 9.61
N GLY A 42 -13.33 9.08 10.35
CA GLY A 42 -14.22 7.99 9.93
C GLY A 42 -15.68 8.41 9.92
N GLN A 43 -16.11 9.31 10.81
CA GLN A 43 -17.48 9.81 10.84
C GLN A 43 -17.75 10.73 9.64
N LEU A 44 -16.83 11.63 9.35
CA LEU A 44 -16.89 12.48 8.16
C LEU A 44 -16.90 11.62 6.88
N SER A 45 -16.04 10.61 6.79
CA SER A 45 -15.99 9.69 5.65
C SER A 45 -17.31 8.95 5.45
N ALA A 46 -17.92 8.49 6.54
CA ALA A 46 -19.24 7.84 6.50
C ALA A 46 -20.32 8.81 6.01
N LEU A 47 -20.35 10.04 6.50
CA LEU A 47 -21.31 11.06 6.08
C LEU A 47 -21.15 11.42 4.59
N GLN A 48 -19.93 11.56 4.10
CA GLN A 48 -19.65 11.80 2.68
C GLN A 48 -20.16 10.64 1.82
N PHE A 49 -19.91 9.40 2.24
CA PHE A 49 -20.40 8.22 1.52
C PHE A 49 -21.92 8.10 1.54
N LEU A 50 -22.57 8.36 2.67
CA LEU A 50 -24.03 8.39 2.78
C LEU A 50 -24.66 9.47 1.90
N GLN A 51 -24.03 10.63 1.78
CA GLN A 51 -24.48 11.68 0.87
C GLN A 51 -24.43 11.21 -0.59
N ILE A 52 -23.34 10.54 -1.01
CA ILE A 52 -23.22 9.96 -2.35
C ILE A 52 -24.33 8.91 -2.59
N LEU A 53 -24.58 8.04 -1.62
CA LEU A 53 -25.66 7.04 -1.71
C LEU A 53 -27.02 7.70 -1.90
N ALA A 54 -27.34 8.71 -1.10
CA ALA A 54 -28.63 9.42 -1.17
C ALA A 54 -28.82 10.13 -2.52
N LEU A 55 -27.77 10.76 -3.05
CA LEU A 55 -27.83 11.48 -4.32
C LEU A 55 -27.82 10.57 -5.55
N SER A 56 -27.13 9.43 -5.50
CA SER A 56 -26.99 8.52 -6.64
C SER A 56 -28.19 7.62 -6.86
N VAL A 57 -29.03 7.40 -5.83
CA VAL A 57 -30.15 6.44 -5.84
C VAL A 57 -29.67 5.00 -6.17
N LYS A 58 -28.38 4.70 -5.93
CA LYS A 58 -27.77 3.39 -6.17
C LYS A 58 -27.43 2.70 -4.86
N SER A 59 -27.37 1.38 -4.84
CA SER A 59 -26.86 0.64 -3.69
C SER A 59 -25.34 0.81 -3.52
N ALA A 60 -24.84 0.63 -2.32
CA ALA A 60 -23.40 0.67 -2.06
C ALA A 60 -22.61 -0.33 -2.93
N SER A 61 -23.15 -1.54 -3.10
CA SER A 61 -22.54 -2.58 -3.94
C SER A 61 -22.41 -2.17 -5.42
N VAL A 62 -23.34 -1.38 -5.94
CA VAL A 62 -23.28 -0.85 -7.30
C VAL A 62 -22.23 0.26 -7.41
N LEU A 63 -22.15 1.13 -6.39
CA LEU A 63 -21.15 2.22 -6.39
C LEU A 63 -19.71 1.73 -6.25
N THR A 64 -19.51 0.59 -5.59
CA THR A 64 -18.18 0.02 -5.37
C THR A 64 -17.79 -1.05 -6.39
N ALA A 65 -18.68 -1.41 -7.33
CA ALA A 65 -18.44 -2.49 -8.30
C ALA A 65 -17.24 -2.23 -9.22
N ASP A 66 -16.94 -0.95 -9.50
CA ASP A 66 -15.83 -0.55 -10.36
C ASP A 66 -14.48 -0.47 -9.61
N CYS A 67 -14.47 -0.83 -8.30
CA CYS A 67 -13.26 -0.85 -7.48
C CYS A 67 -12.90 -2.30 -7.07
N PRO A 68 -12.32 -3.09 -7.98
CA PRO A 68 -11.96 -4.47 -7.68
C PRO A 68 -10.84 -4.50 -6.64
N GLN A 69 -10.97 -5.39 -5.66
CA GLN A 69 -9.91 -5.64 -4.70
C GLN A 69 -8.98 -6.73 -5.24
N TYR A 70 -7.70 -6.40 -5.36
CA TYR A 70 -6.68 -7.40 -5.65
C TYR A 70 -6.36 -8.22 -4.38
N PRO A 71 -6.20 -9.54 -4.50
CA PRO A 71 -5.64 -10.36 -3.43
C PRO A 71 -4.29 -9.82 -2.95
N GLN A 72 -4.13 -9.76 -1.64
CA GLN A 72 -2.91 -9.30 -0.98
C GLN A 72 -2.28 -10.42 -0.17
N VAL A 73 -0.99 -10.63 -0.36
CA VAL A 73 -0.15 -11.53 0.44
C VAL A 73 0.87 -10.71 1.21
N LEU A 74 0.96 -10.95 2.52
CA LEU A 74 1.94 -10.34 3.41
C LEU A 74 2.79 -11.43 4.06
N LEU A 75 4.08 -11.43 3.74
CA LEU A 75 5.06 -12.32 4.36
C LEU A 75 6.04 -11.53 5.23
N ASN A 76 6.35 -12.07 6.40
CA ASN A 76 7.32 -11.50 7.32
C ASN A 76 8.60 -12.34 7.27
N VAL A 77 9.72 -11.70 6.99
CA VAL A 77 11.04 -12.34 7.01
C VAL A 77 11.77 -11.90 8.26
N VAL A 78 11.94 -12.81 9.20
CA VAL A 78 12.74 -12.55 10.41
C VAL A 78 14.20 -12.40 10.00
N VAL A 79 14.82 -11.29 10.45
CA VAL A 79 16.23 -10.95 10.21
C VAL A 79 16.89 -10.62 11.55
N SER A 80 18.18 -10.25 11.53
CA SER A 80 18.86 -9.84 12.75
C SER A 80 18.19 -8.62 13.42
N HIS A 81 18.27 -8.54 14.73
CA HIS A 81 17.88 -7.34 15.53
C HIS A 81 18.78 -6.14 15.26
N ASP A 82 19.96 -6.34 14.66
CA ASP A 82 20.86 -5.27 14.26
C ASP A 82 20.21 -4.43 13.17
N ARG A 83 20.10 -3.11 13.40
CA ARG A 83 19.58 -2.15 12.44
C ARG A 83 20.41 -2.15 11.15
N GLY A 84 21.75 -2.26 11.26
CA GLY A 84 22.65 -2.29 10.12
C GLY A 84 22.35 -3.42 9.15
N VAL A 85 21.94 -4.59 9.64
CA VAL A 85 21.57 -5.73 8.79
C VAL A 85 20.31 -5.43 7.97
N LYS A 86 19.28 -4.87 8.59
CA LYS A 86 18.05 -4.50 7.86
C LYS A 86 18.31 -3.46 6.78
N GLU A 87 19.11 -2.44 7.12
CA GLU A 87 19.48 -1.38 6.19
C GLU A 87 20.34 -1.93 5.03
N ALA A 88 21.29 -2.82 5.32
CA ALA A 88 22.12 -3.47 4.29
C ALA A 88 21.28 -4.32 3.33
N ILE A 89 20.34 -5.13 3.84
CA ILE A 89 19.44 -5.92 3.00
C ILE A 89 18.58 -5.01 2.12
N MET A 90 17.99 -3.96 2.69
CA MET A 90 17.16 -3.01 1.93
C MET A 90 17.95 -2.21 0.89
N ALA A 91 19.23 -1.97 1.14
CA ALA A 91 20.12 -1.27 0.21
C ALA A 91 20.72 -2.18 -0.86
N SER A 92 20.63 -3.51 -0.71
CA SER A 92 21.28 -4.48 -1.58
C SER A 92 20.79 -4.38 -3.03
N ASP A 93 21.70 -4.46 -3.98
CA ASP A 93 21.36 -4.45 -5.41
C ASP A 93 20.60 -5.72 -5.82
N ALA A 94 20.84 -6.85 -5.12
CA ALA A 94 20.12 -8.09 -5.34
C ALA A 94 18.61 -7.92 -5.06
N LEU A 95 18.24 -7.31 -3.94
CA LEU A 95 16.83 -7.07 -3.62
C LEU A 95 16.20 -6.04 -4.56
N LYS A 96 16.88 -4.94 -4.87
CA LYS A 96 16.39 -3.91 -5.80
C LYS A 96 16.12 -4.50 -7.19
N THR A 97 17.06 -5.30 -7.70
CA THR A 97 16.90 -5.97 -9.00
C THR A 97 15.74 -6.95 -8.97
N ALA A 98 15.65 -7.77 -7.92
CA ALA A 98 14.56 -8.73 -7.77
C ALA A 98 13.18 -8.02 -7.73
N VAL A 99 13.04 -6.93 -6.96
CA VAL A 99 11.80 -6.14 -6.92
C VAL A 99 11.46 -5.60 -8.31
N ALA A 100 12.42 -5.00 -9.01
CA ALA A 100 12.21 -4.45 -10.35
C ALA A 100 11.80 -5.52 -11.38
N ASP A 101 12.35 -6.72 -11.29
CA ASP A 101 12.02 -7.83 -12.19
C ASP A 101 10.63 -8.40 -11.89
N GLU A 102 10.25 -8.50 -10.62
CA GLU A 102 8.90 -8.93 -10.24
C GLU A 102 7.84 -7.86 -10.56
N GLU A 103 8.16 -6.57 -10.47
CA GLU A 103 7.28 -5.49 -10.96
C GLU A 103 7.03 -5.58 -12.47
N LYS A 104 8.09 -5.87 -13.26
CA LYS A 104 7.93 -6.15 -14.70
C LYS A 104 7.10 -7.40 -14.96
N PHE A 105 7.27 -8.46 -14.14
CA PHE A 105 6.46 -9.68 -14.22
C PHE A 105 4.98 -9.41 -13.98
N LEU A 106 4.65 -8.55 -13.04
CA LEU A 106 3.28 -8.13 -12.73
C LEU A 106 2.65 -7.23 -13.82
N ARG A 107 3.44 -6.65 -14.73
CA ARG A 107 2.97 -5.84 -15.88
C ARG A 107 1.99 -4.71 -15.52
N GLY A 108 2.15 -4.10 -14.37
CA GLY A 108 1.21 -3.07 -13.87
C GLY A 108 -0.10 -3.62 -13.29
N GLU A 109 -0.25 -4.95 -13.21
CA GLU A 109 -1.43 -5.62 -12.67
C GLU A 109 -1.20 -6.11 -11.23
N GLY A 110 -0.45 -5.33 -10.48
CA GLY A 110 -0.13 -5.61 -9.09
C GLY A 110 0.80 -4.57 -8.49
N ARG A 111 1.13 -4.74 -7.21
CA ARG A 111 2.01 -3.86 -6.46
C ARG A 111 2.87 -4.66 -5.50
N ILE A 112 4.12 -4.23 -5.36
CA ILE A 112 5.08 -4.78 -4.41
C ILE A 112 5.46 -3.70 -3.41
N LEU A 113 5.47 -4.04 -2.12
CA LEU A 113 5.98 -3.19 -1.06
C LEU A 113 6.88 -4.01 -0.13
N VAL A 114 8.17 -3.74 -0.16
CA VAL A 114 9.14 -4.31 0.78
C VAL A 114 9.57 -3.21 1.74
N ARG A 115 9.44 -3.46 3.04
CA ARG A 115 9.82 -2.48 4.07
C ARG A 115 10.31 -3.13 5.35
N PRO A 116 11.28 -2.52 6.05
CA PRO A 116 11.67 -2.98 7.37
C PRO A 116 10.58 -2.66 8.40
N SER A 117 10.41 -3.51 9.39
CA SER A 117 9.60 -3.18 10.58
C SER A 117 10.37 -2.19 11.46
N GLY A 118 9.67 -1.15 11.94
CA GLY A 118 10.25 -0.18 12.86
C GLY A 118 10.49 -0.73 14.27
N THR A 119 9.67 -1.69 14.68
CA THR A 119 9.65 -2.21 16.07
C THR A 119 10.15 -3.65 16.19
N GLU A 120 10.13 -4.42 15.12
CA GLU A 120 10.45 -5.85 15.12
C GLU A 120 11.66 -6.15 14.23
N ALA A 121 12.34 -7.26 14.52
CA ALA A 121 13.48 -7.76 13.74
C ALA A 121 13.02 -8.49 12.48
N LEU A 122 12.29 -7.79 11.62
CA LEU A 122 11.78 -8.40 10.38
C LEU A 122 11.67 -7.38 9.24
N ILE A 123 11.66 -7.91 8.03
CA ILE A 123 11.31 -7.22 6.80
C ILE A 123 9.94 -7.75 6.35
N ARG A 124 9.05 -6.84 6.01
CA ARG A 124 7.71 -7.14 5.51
C ARG A 124 7.72 -7.08 3.99
N VAL A 125 7.25 -8.16 3.36
CA VAL A 125 7.05 -8.26 1.92
C VAL A 125 5.55 -8.34 1.67
N MET A 126 4.98 -7.30 1.11
CA MET A 126 3.59 -7.24 0.70
C MET A 126 3.51 -7.26 -0.82
N VAL A 127 2.65 -8.11 -1.35
CA VAL A 127 2.39 -8.22 -2.78
C VAL A 127 0.88 -8.24 -3.01
N GLU A 128 0.43 -7.38 -3.90
CA GLU A 128 -0.92 -7.39 -4.47
C GLU A 128 -0.83 -7.85 -5.93
N ALA A 129 -1.73 -8.73 -6.36
CA ALA A 129 -1.78 -9.19 -7.75
C ALA A 129 -3.21 -9.62 -8.12
N LYS A 130 -3.48 -9.85 -9.43
CA LYS A 130 -4.80 -10.30 -9.92
C LYS A 130 -5.30 -11.58 -9.25
N THR A 131 -4.40 -12.48 -8.87
CA THR A 131 -4.74 -13.74 -8.21
C THR A 131 -3.85 -13.94 -6.99
N GLU A 132 -4.40 -14.61 -5.97
CA GLU A 132 -3.65 -14.95 -4.76
C GLU A 132 -2.42 -15.81 -5.07
N SER A 133 -2.53 -16.73 -6.02
CA SER A 133 -1.41 -17.60 -6.42
C SER A 133 -0.24 -16.81 -7.02
N VAL A 134 -0.51 -15.76 -7.80
CA VAL A 134 0.54 -14.88 -8.34
C VAL A 134 1.14 -14.03 -7.23
N ALA A 135 0.31 -13.46 -6.34
CA ALA A 135 0.81 -12.68 -5.20
C ALA A 135 1.70 -13.53 -4.29
N GLN A 136 1.29 -14.76 -4.00
CA GLN A 136 2.07 -15.70 -3.19
C GLN A 136 3.41 -16.08 -3.85
N LEU A 137 3.39 -16.41 -5.14
CA LEU A 137 4.59 -16.77 -5.90
C LEU A 137 5.64 -15.64 -5.87
N VAL A 138 5.21 -14.41 -6.13
CA VAL A 138 6.09 -13.22 -6.14
C VAL A 138 6.62 -12.95 -4.74
N ALA A 139 5.76 -12.99 -3.71
CA ALA A 139 6.18 -12.79 -2.34
C ALA A 139 7.24 -13.81 -1.89
N GLU A 140 7.06 -15.11 -2.22
CA GLU A 140 8.02 -16.17 -1.89
C GLU A 140 9.36 -16.01 -2.59
N ARG A 141 9.37 -15.54 -3.85
CA ARG A 141 10.61 -15.26 -4.58
C ARG A 141 11.40 -14.15 -3.90
N LEU A 142 10.74 -13.05 -3.53
CA LEU A 142 11.37 -11.94 -2.82
C LEU A 142 11.88 -12.35 -1.42
N VAL A 143 11.11 -13.18 -0.70
CA VAL A 143 11.55 -13.75 0.58
C VAL A 143 12.83 -14.58 0.43
N LYS A 144 12.96 -15.38 -0.64
CA LYS A 144 14.19 -16.15 -0.91
C LYS A 144 15.39 -15.23 -1.13
N VAL A 145 15.22 -14.14 -1.88
CA VAL A 145 16.29 -13.15 -2.09
C VAL A 145 16.70 -12.50 -0.77
N ILE A 146 15.74 -12.05 0.04
CA ILE A 146 16.02 -11.43 1.36
C ILE A 146 16.80 -12.39 2.28
N ARG A 147 16.52 -13.70 2.21
CA ARG A 147 17.23 -14.69 3.03
C ARG A 147 18.63 -15.05 2.52
N SER A 148 18.94 -14.73 1.27
CA SER A 148 20.23 -15.01 0.66
C SER A 148 21.25 -13.86 0.75
N VAL A 149 20.77 -12.69 1.16
CA VAL A 149 21.57 -11.46 1.38
C VAL A 149 21.95 -11.34 2.85
#